data_2f5c78a444e710e9ce08f6534a5bf431
#
_entry.id   2f5c78a444e710e9ce08f6534a5bf431
#
_cell.length_a   1.000
_cell.length_b   1.000
_cell.length_c   1.000
_cell.angle_alpha   90.00
_cell.angle_beta   90.00
_cell.angle_gamma   90.00
#
_symmetry.space_group_name_H-M   'P 1'
#
loop_
_entity.id
_entity.type
_entity.pdbx_description
1 polymer ?
#
loop_
_entity_poly.entity_id
_entity_poly.type
_entity_poly.pdbx_seq_one_letter_code
_entity_poly.pdbx_strand_id
1 'polypeptide(L)'
;MVRKAYAYITREAAGASAVLAFRHRDDPESGIQVPRGTVDAGEDPAMTVVREVCEEGGLCEARLIGLLARDVEAQPDDPARSWERFFFHLVAPNAPVEWEHMVTGDDEDNGLVFSFFWLPRERLGDLWPGFGDYLHLILR
;
A
#
# COMPACT_ATOMS: atom_id res chain seq x y z
N MET A 1 -7.16 -5.89 18.72
CA MET A 1 -5.97 -5.42 17.99
C MET A 1 -6.37 -4.99 16.59
N VAL A 2 -5.93 -3.83 16.17
CA VAL A 2 -6.19 -3.35 14.81
C VAL A 2 -5.37 -4.18 13.82
N ARG A 3 -6.00 -4.58 12.70
CA ARG A 3 -5.33 -5.32 11.62
C ARG A 3 -5.23 -4.43 10.40
N LYS A 4 -4.06 -4.37 9.78
CA LYS A 4 -3.78 -3.56 8.60
C LYS A 4 -3.28 -4.44 7.46
N ALA A 5 -3.80 -4.20 6.25
CA ALA A 5 -3.37 -4.90 5.04
C ALA A 5 -2.65 -3.91 4.12
N TYR A 6 -1.43 -4.26 3.74
CA TYR A 6 -0.54 -3.45 2.91
C TYR A 6 -0.42 -4.07 1.52
N ALA A 7 -0.45 -3.24 0.50
CA ALA A 7 -0.35 -3.70 -0.89
C ALA A 7 1.00 -3.32 -1.50
N TYR A 8 1.81 -4.31 -1.83
CA TYR A 8 3.00 -4.13 -2.64
C TYR A 8 2.65 -4.47 -4.09
N ILE A 9 2.34 -3.45 -4.88
CA ILE A 9 2.05 -3.59 -6.30
C ILE A 9 3.34 -3.32 -7.05
N THR A 10 3.85 -4.31 -7.77
CA THR A 10 5.14 -4.21 -8.44
C THR A 10 4.98 -4.24 -9.94
N ARG A 11 5.98 -3.68 -10.62
CA ARG A 11 6.15 -3.84 -12.06
C ARG A 11 7.63 -3.85 -12.40
N GLU A 12 7.94 -4.43 -13.57
CA GLU A 12 9.25 -4.35 -14.17
C GLU A 12 9.14 -3.60 -15.49
N ALA A 13 10.05 -2.65 -15.71
CA ALA A 13 10.13 -1.88 -16.93
C ALA A 13 11.61 -1.71 -17.28
N ALA A 14 12.01 -2.08 -18.51
CA ALA A 14 13.39 -1.97 -18.98
C ALA A 14 14.41 -2.65 -18.04
N GLY A 15 14.06 -3.77 -17.44
CA GLY A 15 14.91 -4.52 -16.52
C GLY A 15 15.01 -3.95 -15.10
N ALA A 16 14.26 -2.90 -14.79
CA ALA A 16 14.22 -2.29 -13.48
C ALA A 16 12.91 -2.63 -12.75
N SER A 17 13.01 -2.84 -11.44
CA SER A 17 11.85 -3.12 -10.60
C SER A 17 11.41 -1.87 -9.86
N ALA A 18 10.11 -1.72 -9.69
CA ALA A 18 9.51 -0.59 -8.96
C ALA A 18 8.27 -1.05 -8.21
N VAL A 19 7.93 -0.30 -7.16
CA VAL A 19 6.70 -0.51 -6.38
C VAL A 19 5.80 0.71 -6.52
N LEU A 20 4.50 0.48 -6.58
CA LEU A 20 3.52 1.56 -6.61
C LEU A 20 3.47 2.26 -5.27
N ALA A 21 3.63 3.57 -5.30
CA ALA A 21 3.61 4.42 -4.12
C ALA A 21 2.76 5.67 -4.41
N PHE A 22 2.44 6.42 -3.37
CA PHE A 22 1.69 7.65 -3.52
C PHE A 22 2.06 8.67 -2.46
N ARG A 23 1.73 9.93 -2.77
CA ARG A 23 1.69 11.03 -1.81
C ARG A 23 0.26 11.56 -1.73
N HIS A 24 -0.10 12.11 -0.58
CA HIS A 24 -1.31 12.93 -0.48
C HIS A 24 -1.06 14.21 -1.29
N ARG A 25 -1.84 14.44 -2.34
CA ARG A 25 -1.65 15.59 -3.23
C ARG A 25 -1.61 16.91 -2.47
N ASP A 26 -2.53 17.07 -1.52
CA ASP A 26 -2.71 18.33 -0.79
C ASP A 26 -1.97 18.36 0.55
N ASP A 27 -1.23 17.30 0.88
CA ASP A 27 -0.39 17.21 2.07
C ASP A 27 0.83 16.33 1.80
N PRO A 28 1.77 16.81 0.94
CA PRO A 28 2.94 16.00 0.56
C PRO A 28 3.86 15.67 1.73
N GLU A 29 3.80 16.42 2.84
CA GLU A 29 4.61 16.15 4.03
C GLU A 29 4.15 14.90 4.79
N SER A 30 2.95 14.37 4.49
CA SER A 30 2.51 13.10 5.08
C SER A 30 3.35 11.91 4.61
N GLY A 31 4.24 12.11 3.63
CA GLY A 31 5.24 11.14 3.21
C GLY A 31 4.79 10.24 2.06
N ILE A 32 5.72 9.39 1.62
CA ILE A 32 5.48 8.43 0.55
C ILE A 32 5.02 7.12 1.18
N GLN A 33 3.92 6.58 0.68
CA GLN A 33 3.26 5.41 1.24
C GLN A 33 2.92 4.41 0.14
N VAL A 34 2.69 3.15 0.54
CA VAL A 34 2.02 2.16 -0.32
C VAL A 34 0.56 2.06 0.10
N PRO A 35 -0.34 1.59 -0.76
CA PRO A 35 -1.74 1.40 -0.39
C PRO A 35 -1.87 0.50 0.85
N ARG A 36 -2.71 0.93 1.77
CA ARG A 36 -2.94 0.24 3.04
C ARG A 36 -4.35 0.53 3.53
N GLY A 37 -4.96 -0.44 4.17
CA GLY A 37 -6.26 -0.23 4.79
C GLY A 37 -6.46 -1.06 6.04
N THR A 38 -7.47 -0.67 6.80
CA THR A 38 -7.89 -1.39 8.01
C THR A 38 -8.79 -2.56 7.61
N VAL A 39 -8.49 -3.73 8.17
CA VAL A 39 -9.30 -4.92 7.98
C VAL A 39 -10.56 -4.79 8.84
N ASP A 40 -11.72 -4.83 8.21
CA ASP A 40 -12.99 -4.75 8.92
C ASP A 40 -13.25 -6.03 9.72
N ALA A 41 -14.10 -5.93 10.75
CA ALA A 41 -14.49 -7.09 11.53
C ALA A 41 -15.08 -8.18 10.62
N GLY A 42 -14.50 -9.39 10.71
CA GLY A 42 -14.94 -10.52 9.89
C GLY A 42 -14.43 -10.52 8.45
N GLU A 43 -13.70 -9.48 8.03
CA GLU A 43 -13.12 -9.42 6.69
C GLU A 43 -11.82 -10.22 6.64
N ASP A 44 -11.59 -10.92 5.53
CA ASP A 44 -10.32 -11.56 5.26
C ASP A 44 -9.32 -10.48 4.82
N PRO A 45 -8.10 -10.41 5.39
CA PRO A 45 -7.10 -9.43 4.97
C PRO A 45 -6.81 -9.40 3.46
N ALA A 46 -6.88 -10.56 2.79
CA ALA A 46 -6.71 -10.63 1.34
C ALA A 46 -7.83 -9.89 0.60
N MET A 47 -9.05 -9.94 1.10
CA MET A 47 -10.16 -9.17 0.53
C MET A 47 -10.01 -7.68 0.83
N THR A 48 -9.53 -7.34 2.02
CA THR A 48 -9.26 -5.95 2.39
C THR A 48 -8.28 -5.31 1.41
N VAL A 49 -7.16 -5.97 1.13
CA VAL A 49 -6.12 -5.37 0.29
C VAL A 49 -6.62 -5.13 -1.14
N VAL A 50 -7.41 -6.04 -1.69
CA VAL A 50 -8.01 -5.88 -3.02
C VAL A 50 -8.98 -4.70 -3.04
N ARG A 51 -9.81 -4.60 -2.02
CA ARG A 51 -10.77 -3.49 -1.86
C ARG A 51 -10.04 -2.15 -1.76
N GLU A 52 -9.02 -2.07 -0.90
CA GLU A 52 -8.29 -0.83 -0.67
C GLU A 52 -7.53 -0.36 -1.91
N VAL A 53 -6.95 -1.26 -2.67
CA VAL A 53 -6.27 -0.92 -3.92
C VAL A 53 -7.25 -0.32 -4.92
N CYS A 54 -8.46 -0.83 -4.97
CA CYS A 54 -9.52 -0.27 -5.81
C CYS A 54 -9.97 1.12 -5.30
N GLU A 55 -10.25 1.25 -4.01
CA GLU A 55 -10.75 2.50 -3.41
C GLU A 55 -9.70 3.62 -3.42
N GLU A 56 -8.46 3.30 -3.08
CA GLU A 56 -7.40 4.29 -2.96
C GLU A 56 -6.79 4.68 -4.30
N GLY A 57 -6.60 3.71 -5.20
CA GLY A 57 -5.87 3.93 -6.44
C GLY A 57 -6.66 3.76 -7.72
N GLY A 58 -7.91 3.30 -7.62
CA GLY A 58 -8.72 3.03 -8.81
C GLY A 58 -8.29 1.77 -9.57
N LEU A 59 -7.41 0.96 -9.01
CA LEU A 59 -6.91 -0.27 -9.65
C LEU A 59 -7.79 -1.46 -9.30
N CYS A 60 -9.03 -1.46 -9.80
CA CYS A 60 -10.02 -2.47 -9.45
C CYS A 60 -9.80 -3.81 -10.15
N GLU A 61 -8.85 -3.88 -11.09
CA GLU A 61 -8.46 -5.11 -11.78
C GLU A 61 -7.09 -5.64 -11.33
N ALA A 62 -6.52 -5.06 -10.26
CA ALA A 62 -5.27 -5.55 -9.71
C ALA A 62 -5.41 -7.01 -9.27
N ARG A 63 -4.36 -7.79 -9.50
CA ARG A 63 -4.35 -9.23 -9.23
C ARG A 63 -3.54 -9.53 -8.00
N LEU A 64 -4.14 -10.24 -7.05
CA LEU A 64 -3.47 -10.72 -5.86
C LEU A 64 -2.56 -11.91 -6.21
N ILE A 65 -1.27 -11.79 -5.86
CA ILE A 65 -0.30 -12.88 -6.02
C ILE A 65 -0.25 -13.70 -4.73
N GLY A 66 -0.14 -13.07 -3.57
CA GLY A 66 -0.14 -13.79 -2.31
C GLY A 66 0.33 -12.98 -1.13
N LEU A 67 0.24 -13.59 0.05
CA LEU A 67 0.73 -13.03 1.29
C LEU A 67 2.25 -13.19 1.37
N LEU A 68 2.96 -12.10 1.64
CA LEU A 68 4.42 -12.10 1.79
C LEU A 68 4.85 -12.26 3.24
N ALA A 69 4.17 -11.56 4.14
CA ALA A 69 4.58 -11.52 5.53
C ALA A 69 3.43 -11.09 6.42
N ARG A 70 3.51 -11.50 7.67
CA ARG A 70 2.62 -11.10 8.74
C ARG A 70 3.44 -10.83 9.99
N ASP A 71 3.18 -9.72 10.64
CA ASP A 71 3.85 -9.39 11.91
C ASP A 71 2.92 -8.62 12.84
N VAL A 72 3.46 -8.27 13.99
CA VAL A 72 2.80 -7.38 14.95
C VAL A 72 3.75 -6.23 15.22
N GLU A 73 3.24 -5.00 15.10
CA GLU A 73 4.00 -3.79 15.33
C GLU A 73 3.31 -2.94 16.40
N ALA A 74 4.08 -2.46 17.38
CA ALA A 74 3.56 -1.52 18.37
C ALA A 74 3.33 -0.16 17.72
N GLN A 75 2.20 0.49 18.06
CA GLN A 75 1.92 1.81 17.54
C GLN A 75 2.87 2.84 18.17
N PRO A 76 3.49 3.71 17.36
CA PRO A 76 4.45 4.70 17.88
C PRO A 76 3.86 5.65 18.93
N ASP A 77 2.59 6.01 18.78
CA ASP A 77 1.92 6.98 19.66
C ASP A 77 1.34 6.34 20.91
N ASP A 78 1.26 5.02 20.95
CA ASP A 78 0.70 4.28 22.08
C ASP A 78 1.33 2.89 22.15
N PRO A 79 2.44 2.75 22.88
CA PRO A 79 3.16 1.48 22.97
C PRO A 79 2.35 0.33 23.57
N ALA A 80 1.24 0.62 24.26
CA ALA A 80 0.37 -0.41 24.82
C ALA A 80 -0.55 -1.02 23.76
N ARG A 81 -0.63 -0.43 22.58
CA ARG A 81 -1.44 -0.92 21.47
C ARG A 81 -0.55 -1.47 20.39
N SER A 82 -1.02 -2.48 19.68
CA SER A 82 -0.29 -3.12 18.60
C SER A 82 -1.17 -3.27 17.37
N TRP A 83 -0.55 -3.19 16.20
CA TRP A 83 -1.18 -3.52 14.93
C TRP A 83 -0.71 -4.89 14.48
N GLU A 84 -1.63 -5.71 14.01
CA GLU A 84 -1.30 -6.88 13.21
C GLU A 84 -1.22 -6.43 11.76
N ARG A 85 -0.09 -6.69 11.10
CA ARG A 85 0.14 -6.25 9.72
C ARG A 85 0.22 -7.45 8.79
N PHE A 86 -0.42 -7.31 7.63
CA PHE A 86 -0.41 -8.30 6.55
C PHE A 86 0.12 -7.61 5.30
N PHE A 87 1.19 -8.13 4.71
CA PHE A 87 1.79 -7.56 3.52
C PHE A 87 1.54 -8.48 2.35
N PHE A 88 0.88 -7.97 1.30
CA PHE A 88 0.49 -8.74 0.13
C PHE A 88 1.22 -8.24 -1.10
N HIS A 89 1.52 -9.17 -2.01
CA HIS A 89 2.04 -8.86 -3.34
C HIS A 89 0.89 -8.88 -4.35
N LEU A 90 0.79 -7.82 -5.14
CA LEU A 90 -0.18 -7.70 -6.22
C LEU A 90 0.53 -7.23 -7.49
N VAL A 91 -0.13 -7.44 -8.63
CA VAL A 91 0.30 -6.90 -9.92
C VAL A 91 -0.87 -6.16 -10.57
N ALA A 92 -0.55 -5.08 -11.29
CA ALA A 92 -1.53 -4.28 -12.02
C ALA A 92 -0.93 -3.93 -13.39
N PRO A 93 -0.96 -4.87 -14.36
CA PRO A 93 -0.24 -4.71 -15.63
C PRO A 93 -0.68 -3.49 -16.44
N ASN A 94 -1.93 -3.05 -16.28
CA ASN A 94 -2.50 -1.94 -17.04
C ASN A 94 -2.48 -0.62 -16.26
N ALA A 95 -1.81 -0.56 -15.11
CA ALA A 95 -1.73 0.67 -14.34
C ALA A 95 -0.94 1.74 -15.11
N PRO A 96 -1.38 3.02 -15.07
CA PRO A 96 -0.65 4.10 -15.71
C PRO A 96 0.74 4.31 -15.12
N VAL A 97 1.55 5.12 -15.81
CA VAL A 97 2.88 5.49 -15.30
C VAL A 97 2.77 6.39 -14.07
N GLU A 98 1.82 7.32 -14.09
CA GLU A 98 1.48 8.14 -12.94
C GLU A 98 0.06 8.66 -13.09
N TRP A 99 -0.63 8.89 -11.99
CA TRP A 99 -2.00 9.42 -12.01
C TRP A 99 -2.38 9.94 -10.64
N GLU A 100 -3.49 10.65 -10.60
CA GLU A 100 -4.15 11.04 -9.36
C GLU A 100 -5.47 10.30 -9.24
N HIS A 101 -5.86 9.97 -8.03
CA HIS A 101 -7.12 9.31 -7.76
C HIS A 101 -7.74 9.86 -6.48
N MET A 102 -9.03 10.23 -6.56
CA MET A 102 -9.80 10.59 -5.38
C MET A 102 -10.25 9.31 -4.69
N VAL A 103 -9.87 9.15 -3.44
CA VAL A 103 -10.19 7.97 -2.64
C VAL A 103 -11.70 7.83 -2.48
N THR A 104 -12.21 6.62 -2.73
CA THR A 104 -13.63 6.26 -2.57
C THR A 104 -13.79 5.31 -1.40
N GLY A 105 -15.02 4.98 -1.04
CA GLY A 105 -15.33 4.05 0.03
C GLY A 105 -15.72 4.78 1.32
N ASP A 106 -15.83 4.01 2.41
CA ASP A 106 -16.34 4.51 3.69
C ASP A 106 -15.24 4.83 4.71
N ASP A 107 -13.97 4.73 4.31
CA ASP A 107 -12.84 4.98 5.20
C ASP A 107 -12.63 6.48 5.42
N GLU A 108 -11.82 6.82 6.44
CA GLU A 108 -11.52 8.21 6.79
C GLU A 108 -10.80 8.98 5.67
N ASP A 109 -10.14 8.27 4.74
CA ASP A 109 -9.44 8.88 3.60
C ASP A 109 -10.38 9.22 2.44
N ASN A 110 -11.66 8.89 2.53
CA ASN A 110 -12.63 9.18 1.48
C ASN A 110 -12.61 10.68 1.11
N GLY A 111 -12.47 10.95 -0.18
CA GLY A 111 -12.43 12.30 -0.72
C GLY A 111 -11.03 12.92 -0.80
N LEU A 112 -10.03 12.32 -0.19
CA LEU A 112 -8.64 12.76 -0.37
C LEU A 112 -8.16 12.37 -1.76
N VAL A 113 -7.21 13.12 -2.29
CA VAL A 113 -6.60 12.82 -3.58
C VAL A 113 -5.17 12.32 -3.36
N PHE A 114 -4.90 11.11 -3.86
CA PHE A 114 -3.58 10.50 -3.82
C PHE A 114 -2.91 10.62 -5.20
N SER A 115 -1.66 11.05 -5.19
CA SER A 115 -0.82 11.14 -6.41
C SER A 115 0.07 9.91 -6.48
N PHE A 116 -0.21 9.03 -7.45
CA PHE A 116 0.46 7.75 -7.60
C PHE A 116 1.62 7.83 -8.58
N PHE A 117 2.69 7.10 -8.26
CA PHE A 117 3.88 6.96 -9.10
C PHE A 117 4.58 5.64 -8.78
N TRP A 118 5.51 5.27 -9.63
CA TRP A 118 6.30 4.05 -9.42
C TRP A 118 7.63 4.41 -8.78
N LEU A 119 7.84 3.93 -7.55
CA LEU A 119 9.05 4.19 -6.79
C LEU A 119 10.09 3.13 -7.16
N PRO A 120 11.24 3.53 -7.74
CA PRO A 120 12.25 2.57 -8.14
C PRO A 120 12.94 1.95 -6.93
N ARG A 121 13.48 0.75 -7.14
CA ARG A 121 14.17 -0.01 -6.09
C ARG A 121 15.22 0.82 -5.36
N GLU A 122 15.96 1.67 -6.07
CA GLU A 122 17.03 2.49 -5.53
C GLU A 122 16.53 3.56 -4.56
N ARG A 123 15.22 3.84 -4.56
CA ARG A 123 14.63 4.88 -3.73
C ARG A 123 13.66 4.35 -2.67
N LEU A 124 13.70 3.06 -2.36
CA LEU A 124 12.79 2.48 -1.36
C LEU A 124 12.97 3.09 0.03
N GLY A 125 14.15 3.62 0.33
CA GLY A 125 14.41 4.35 1.57
C GLY A 125 13.60 5.64 1.73
N ASP A 126 12.98 6.14 0.65
CA ASP A 126 12.14 7.34 0.70
C ASP A 126 10.73 7.04 1.26
N LEU A 127 10.36 5.78 1.36
CA LEU A 127 9.08 5.41 1.96
C LEU A 127 9.03 5.81 3.44
N TRP A 128 7.84 6.22 3.88
CA TRP A 128 7.61 6.46 5.30
C TRP A 128 7.95 5.20 6.09
N PRO A 129 8.57 5.33 7.28
CA PRO A 129 9.00 4.17 8.08
C PRO A 129 7.90 3.13 8.26
N GLY A 130 8.24 1.87 8.07
CA GLY A 130 7.34 0.73 8.20
C GLY A 130 6.72 0.27 6.90
N PHE A 131 6.49 1.17 5.94
CA PHE A 131 5.79 0.80 4.69
C PHE A 131 6.62 -0.14 3.82
N GLY A 132 7.93 -0.06 3.87
CA GLY A 132 8.81 -0.87 3.02
C GLY A 132 9.41 -2.10 3.68
N ASP A 133 8.99 -2.47 4.88
CA ASP A 133 9.67 -3.46 5.71
C ASP A 133 9.89 -4.82 5.04
N TYR A 134 9.05 -5.21 4.10
CA TYR A 134 9.14 -6.53 3.45
C TYR A 134 9.36 -6.46 1.94
N LEU A 135 9.66 -5.28 1.40
CA LEU A 135 9.91 -5.14 -0.04
C LEU A 135 11.14 -5.91 -0.50
N HIS A 136 12.10 -6.15 0.39
CA HIS A 136 13.28 -6.96 0.07
C HIS A 136 12.95 -8.40 -0.34
N LEU A 137 11.75 -8.88 -0.02
CA LEU A 137 11.32 -10.23 -0.42
C LEU A 137 10.99 -10.33 -1.91
N ILE A 138 10.65 -9.21 -2.56
CA ILE A 138 10.21 -9.19 -3.96
C ILE A 138 10.99 -8.23 -4.85
N LEU A 139 11.65 -7.22 -4.29
CA LEU A 139 12.51 -6.28 -5.02
C LEU A 139 13.95 -6.50 -4.59
N ARG A 140 14.71 -7.15 -5.42
CA ARG A 140 16.10 -7.53 -5.12
C ARG A 140 17.11 -6.77 -5.95
#